data_2145cac7787223660341b7fbd3379d76
#
_entry.id   2145cac7787223660341b7fbd3379d76
#
_cell.length_a   1.000
_cell.length_b   1.000
_cell.length_c   1.000
_cell.angle_alpha   90.00
_cell.angle_beta   90.00
_cell.angle_gamma   90.00
#
_symmetry.space_group_name_H-M   'P 1'
#
loop_
_entity.id
_entity.type
_entity.pdbx_description
1 polymer ?
#
loop_
_entity_poly.entity_id
_entity_poly.type
_entity_poly.pdbx_seq_one_letter_code
_entity_poly.pdbx_strand_id
1 'polypeptide(L)'
;MDIYGQYKDSLEAVMRMMAASIEWYAKAHKDDSGELIYEHLRFRLKSEKSMQAKLEVRGLPLTPYSALCEVRDAIGFRVVCRFIDDIYKNISRIKNLPGITVVKEKDYILDVKSNGYRSYHMILSVEAPYEDVRGDNPGHFFVEIQLRTIAMDSWASLEHEMKYKHHIRNAPLIEQELKRCAD
;
A
#
# COMPACT_ATOMS: atom_id res chain seq x y z
N MET A 1 -2.52 -15.45 18.84
CA MET A 1 -3.57 -15.97 17.95
C MET A 1 -3.16 -15.59 16.53
N ASP A 2 -2.98 -16.55 15.64
CA ASP A 2 -2.62 -16.29 14.24
C ASP A 2 -3.84 -15.74 13.50
N ILE A 3 -3.83 -14.44 13.22
CA ILE A 3 -4.96 -13.75 12.60
C ILE A 3 -5.14 -14.12 11.12
N TYR A 4 -4.12 -14.65 10.47
CA TYR A 4 -4.18 -15.09 9.08
C TYR A 4 -4.40 -16.59 8.94
N GLY A 5 -4.11 -17.38 9.99
CA GLY A 5 -4.30 -18.83 10.03
C GLY A 5 -3.66 -19.54 8.84
N GLN A 6 -4.40 -20.46 8.26
CA GLN A 6 -3.96 -21.25 7.10
C GLN A 6 -3.71 -20.42 5.82
N TYR A 7 -4.14 -19.15 5.76
CA TYR A 7 -4.01 -18.31 4.56
C TYR A 7 -2.66 -17.58 4.48
N LYS A 8 -1.82 -17.64 5.52
CA LYS A 8 -0.56 -16.90 5.58
C LYS A 8 0.37 -17.20 4.41
N ASP A 9 0.57 -18.47 4.10
CA ASP A 9 1.44 -18.90 2.99
C ASP A 9 0.91 -18.44 1.64
N SER A 10 -0.41 -18.51 1.43
CA SER A 10 -1.06 -18.01 0.21
C SER A 10 -0.92 -16.50 0.08
N LEU A 11 -1.07 -15.74 1.18
CA LEU A 11 -0.85 -14.29 1.19
C LEU A 11 0.59 -13.91 0.82
N GLU A 12 1.58 -14.63 1.37
CA GLU A 12 2.98 -14.42 1.01
C GLU A 12 3.28 -14.78 -0.45
N ALA A 13 2.68 -15.86 -0.97
CA ALA A 13 2.82 -16.26 -2.36
C ALA A 13 2.22 -15.21 -3.30
N VAL A 14 1.00 -14.72 -3.03
CA VAL A 14 0.34 -13.66 -3.79
C VAL A 14 1.14 -12.36 -3.73
N MET A 15 1.67 -12.00 -2.58
CA MET A 15 2.54 -10.83 -2.42
C MET A 15 3.77 -10.93 -3.31
N ARG A 16 4.47 -12.06 -3.33
CA ARG A 16 5.65 -12.29 -4.18
C ARG A 16 5.29 -12.30 -5.66
N MET A 17 4.19 -12.94 -6.04
CA MET A 17 3.68 -12.96 -7.42
C MET A 17 3.40 -11.53 -7.92
N MET A 18 2.74 -10.72 -7.11
CA MET A 18 2.43 -9.33 -7.45
C MET A 18 3.71 -8.47 -7.56
N ALA A 19 4.67 -8.65 -6.66
CA ALA A 19 5.97 -7.97 -6.72
C ALA A 19 6.71 -8.30 -8.02
N ALA A 20 6.80 -9.59 -8.36
CA ALA A 20 7.43 -10.06 -9.60
C ALA A 20 6.74 -9.49 -10.86
N SER A 21 5.41 -9.39 -10.85
CA SER A 21 4.62 -8.82 -11.96
C SER A 21 4.92 -7.32 -12.15
N ILE A 22 4.95 -6.55 -11.06
CA ILE A 22 5.28 -5.13 -11.09
C ILE A 22 6.72 -4.91 -11.61
N GLU A 23 7.68 -5.67 -11.09
CA GLU A 23 9.09 -5.58 -11.49
C GLU A 23 9.31 -5.97 -12.95
N TRP A 24 8.69 -7.07 -13.39
CA TRP A 24 8.79 -7.53 -14.76
C TRP A 24 8.23 -6.47 -15.73
N TYR A 25 7.06 -5.95 -15.41
CA TYR A 25 6.42 -4.94 -16.27
C TYR A 25 7.22 -3.63 -16.30
N ALA A 26 7.79 -3.21 -15.18
CA ALA A 26 8.64 -2.03 -15.12
C ALA A 26 9.92 -2.19 -15.95
N LYS A 27 10.54 -3.37 -15.92
CA LYS A 27 11.73 -3.68 -16.75
C LYS A 27 11.41 -3.69 -18.25
N ALA A 28 10.20 -4.15 -18.63
CA ALA A 28 9.75 -4.19 -20.02
C ALA A 28 9.38 -2.79 -20.57
N HIS A 29 9.06 -1.83 -19.69
CA HIS A 29 8.56 -0.51 -20.06
C HIS A 29 9.32 0.60 -19.33
N LYS A 30 10.61 0.69 -19.60
CA LYS A 30 11.47 1.75 -19.07
C LYS A 30 11.08 3.11 -19.65
N ASP A 31 11.57 4.20 -19.05
CA ASP A 31 11.43 5.54 -19.59
C ASP A 31 12.34 5.78 -20.81
N ASP A 32 12.26 6.98 -21.39
CA ASP A 32 13.05 7.36 -22.57
C ASP A 32 14.57 7.36 -22.31
N SER A 33 15.00 7.43 -21.05
CA SER A 33 16.39 7.31 -20.63
C SER A 33 16.83 5.86 -20.39
N GLY A 34 15.92 4.90 -20.50
CA GLY A 34 16.16 3.49 -20.24
C GLY A 34 16.13 3.13 -18.75
N GLU A 35 15.61 4.02 -17.90
CA GLU A 35 15.47 3.80 -16.46
C GLU A 35 14.08 3.31 -16.05
N LEU A 36 14.00 2.69 -14.87
CA LEU A 36 12.72 2.33 -14.26
C LEU A 36 11.95 3.60 -13.87
N ILE A 37 10.63 3.59 -14.03
CA ILE A 37 9.77 4.72 -13.63
C ILE A 37 9.39 4.71 -12.15
N TYR A 38 10.08 3.95 -11.34
CA TYR A 38 10.06 4.05 -9.87
C TYR A 38 11.46 3.89 -9.31
N GLU A 39 11.68 4.45 -8.14
CA GLU A 39 12.96 4.41 -7.42
C GLU A 39 13.00 3.20 -6.47
N HIS A 40 11.91 2.98 -5.72
CA HIS A 40 11.80 1.90 -4.75
C HIS A 40 10.45 1.20 -4.86
N LEU A 41 10.49 -0.14 -4.83
CA LEU A 41 9.34 -1.00 -4.61
C LEU A 41 9.52 -1.68 -3.25
N ARG A 42 8.62 -1.40 -2.31
CA ARG A 42 8.57 -2.05 -0.99
C ARG A 42 7.25 -2.77 -0.84
N PHE A 43 7.29 -3.94 -0.24
CA PHE A 43 6.08 -4.70 0.04
C PHE A 43 6.23 -5.49 1.33
N ARG A 44 5.11 -5.72 1.99
CA ARG A 44 5.08 -6.50 3.23
C ARG A 44 3.70 -7.10 3.46
N LEU A 45 3.68 -8.24 4.15
CA LEU A 45 2.51 -8.68 4.87
C LEU A 45 2.43 -7.91 6.19
N LYS A 46 1.27 -7.34 6.51
CA LYS A 46 1.05 -6.62 7.78
C LYS A 46 1.23 -7.58 8.95
N SER A 47 1.97 -7.18 9.99
CA SER A 47 2.14 -8.03 11.17
C SER A 47 0.80 -8.31 11.84
N GLU A 48 0.66 -9.51 12.40
CA GLU A 48 -0.56 -9.94 13.10
C GLU A 48 -0.96 -8.94 14.19
N LYS A 49 0.01 -8.47 14.99
CA LYS A 49 -0.21 -7.45 16.02
C LYS A 49 -0.82 -6.17 15.44
N SER A 50 -0.31 -5.69 14.30
CA SER A 50 -0.84 -4.48 13.66
C SER A 50 -2.21 -4.70 13.05
N MET A 51 -2.50 -5.91 12.56
CA MET A 51 -3.83 -6.25 12.05
C MET A 51 -4.85 -6.37 13.18
N GLN A 52 -4.51 -7.04 14.26
CA GLN A 52 -5.36 -7.16 15.46
C GLN A 52 -5.73 -5.79 16.02
N ALA A 53 -4.75 -4.92 16.26
CA ALA A 53 -5.00 -3.56 16.72
C ALA A 53 -5.92 -2.77 15.76
N LYS A 54 -5.78 -2.97 14.45
CA LYS A 54 -6.65 -2.31 13.47
C LYS A 54 -8.08 -2.84 13.50
N LEU A 55 -8.27 -4.14 13.67
CA LEU A 55 -9.59 -4.76 13.82
C LEU A 55 -10.27 -4.25 15.09
N GLU A 56 -9.57 -4.20 16.22
CA GLU A 56 -10.06 -3.67 17.49
C GLU A 56 -10.52 -2.21 17.37
N VAL A 57 -9.71 -1.34 16.77
CA VAL A 57 -10.07 0.07 16.54
C VAL A 57 -11.31 0.21 15.64
N ARG A 58 -11.54 -0.74 14.72
CA ARG A 58 -12.72 -0.75 13.86
C ARG A 58 -13.94 -1.47 14.47
N GLY A 59 -13.80 -2.08 15.63
CA GLY A 59 -14.86 -2.89 16.24
C GLY A 59 -15.19 -4.14 15.44
N LEU A 60 -14.23 -4.69 14.70
CA LEU A 60 -14.38 -5.89 13.89
C LEU A 60 -13.92 -7.13 14.65
N PRO A 61 -14.53 -8.31 14.40
CA PRO A 61 -14.09 -9.57 15.00
C PRO A 61 -12.63 -9.91 14.63
N LEU A 62 -11.89 -10.51 15.56
CA LEU A 62 -10.54 -11.00 15.35
C LEU A 62 -10.54 -12.32 14.58
N THR A 63 -10.95 -12.29 13.31
CA THR A 63 -11.06 -13.44 12.41
C THR A 63 -10.28 -13.23 11.12
N PRO A 64 -9.85 -14.31 10.45
CA PRO A 64 -9.26 -14.22 9.12
C PRO A 64 -10.16 -13.48 8.13
N TYR A 65 -11.47 -13.72 8.18
CA TYR A 65 -12.42 -13.06 7.28
C TYR A 65 -12.41 -11.54 7.45
N SER A 66 -12.47 -11.05 8.69
CA SER A 66 -12.42 -9.60 8.96
C SER A 66 -11.08 -9.00 8.51
N ALA A 67 -9.97 -9.69 8.76
CA ALA A 67 -8.64 -9.22 8.36
C ALA A 67 -8.47 -9.16 6.83
N LEU A 68 -8.97 -10.16 6.10
CA LEU A 68 -8.70 -10.33 4.67
C LEU A 68 -9.79 -9.74 3.77
N CYS A 69 -11.06 -9.72 4.20
CA CYS A 69 -12.19 -9.23 3.39
C CYS A 69 -12.70 -7.84 3.80
N GLU A 70 -12.70 -7.52 5.10
CA GLU A 70 -13.25 -6.25 5.57
C GLU A 70 -12.17 -5.16 5.66
N VAL A 71 -10.97 -5.49 6.16
CA VAL A 71 -9.86 -4.53 6.28
C VAL A 71 -9.10 -4.35 4.96
N ARG A 72 -8.83 -5.40 4.22
CA ARG A 72 -8.30 -5.42 2.84
C ARG A 72 -6.90 -4.82 2.65
N ASP A 73 -6.08 -4.73 3.70
CA ASP A 73 -4.72 -4.20 3.64
C ASP A 73 -3.69 -5.11 4.30
N ALA A 74 -3.99 -6.43 4.32
CA ALA A 74 -3.05 -7.44 4.82
C ALA A 74 -1.77 -7.45 3.98
N ILE A 75 -1.89 -7.39 2.66
CA ILE A 75 -0.77 -7.24 1.73
C ILE A 75 -0.65 -5.77 1.36
N GLY A 76 0.49 -5.16 1.66
CA GLY A 76 0.76 -3.75 1.39
C GLY A 76 1.97 -3.55 0.49
N PHE A 77 1.81 -2.73 -0.55
CA PHE A 77 2.86 -2.29 -1.45
C PHE A 77 3.06 -0.78 -1.33
N ARG A 78 4.30 -0.34 -1.52
CA ARG A 78 4.66 1.05 -1.69
C ARG A 78 5.58 1.19 -2.89
N VAL A 79 5.11 1.97 -3.87
CA VAL A 79 5.87 2.35 -5.05
C VAL A 79 6.31 3.80 -4.87
N VAL A 80 7.61 4.03 -4.78
CA VAL A 80 8.19 5.37 -4.63
C VAL A 80 8.76 5.80 -5.97
N CYS A 81 8.22 6.87 -6.53
CA CYS A 81 8.57 7.43 -7.84
C CYS A 81 9.40 8.71 -7.67
N ARG A 82 10.09 9.13 -8.73
CA ARG A 82 10.82 10.41 -8.75
C ARG A 82 9.87 11.58 -8.91
N PHE A 83 8.94 11.48 -9.85
CA PHE A 83 8.02 12.55 -10.24
C PHE A 83 6.55 12.11 -10.15
N ILE A 84 5.65 13.10 -10.10
CA ILE A 84 4.19 12.84 -10.06
C ILE A 84 3.72 12.12 -11.32
N ASP A 85 4.23 12.48 -12.50
CA ASP A 85 3.88 11.82 -13.76
C ASP A 85 4.22 10.34 -13.75
N ASP A 86 5.32 9.95 -13.09
CA ASP A 86 5.70 8.54 -12.95
C ASP A 86 4.72 7.78 -12.05
N ILE A 87 4.12 8.44 -11.07
CA ILE A 87 3.04 7.85 -10.27
C ILE A 87 1.88 7.45 -11.18
N TYR A 88 1.37 8.38 -12.00
CA TYR A 88 0.22 8.10 -12.87
C TYR A 88 0.54 7.08 -13.97
N LYS A 89 1.77 7.06 -14.49
CA LYS A 89 2.24 6.01 -15.40
C LYS A 89 2.22 4.63 -14.72
N ASN A 90 2.74 4.53 -13.49
CA ASN A 90 2.71 3.29 -12.70
C ASN A 90 1.28 2.84 -12.39
N ILE A 91 0.38 3.76 -12.04
CA ILE A 91 -1.04 3.46 -11.81
C ILE A 91 -1.64 2.79 -13.05
N SER A 92 -1.49 3.40 -14.22
CA SER A 92 -1.99 2.85 -15.49
C SER A 92 -1.43 1.46 -15.76
N ARG A 93 -0.14 1.25 -15.51
CA ARG A 93 0.53 -0.04 -15.73
C ARG A 93 0.02 -1.12 -14.77
N ILE A 94 -0.09 -0.81 -13.49
CA ILE A 94 -0.57 -1.75 -12.47
C ILE A 94 -2.01 -2.18 -12.76
N LYS A 95 -2.87 -1.24 -13.16
CA LYS A 95 -4.26 -1.54 -13.51
C LYS A 95 -4.41 -2.48 -14.70
N ASN A 96 -3.42 -2.52 -15.58
CA ASN A 96 -3.40 -3.38 -16.77
C ASN A 96 -2.71 -4.73 -16.56
N LEU A 97 -2.25 -5.04 -15.35
CA LEU A 97 -1.71 -6.37 -15.05
C LEU A 97 -2.81 -7.43 -15.11
N PRO A 98 -2.52 -8.63 -15.65
CA PRO A 98 -3.52 -9.70 -15.74
C PRO A 98 -3.99 -10.17 -14.34
N GLY A 99 -5.26 -10.55 -14.24
CA GLY A 99 -5.86 -11.05 -13.00
C GLY A 99 -6.09 -9.99 -11.93
N ILE A 100 -6.04 -8.69 -12.30
CA ILE A 100 -6.22 -7.58 -11.36
C ILE A 100 -7.53 -6.85 -11.63
N THR A 101 -8.26 -6.58 -10.55
CA THR A 101 -9.45 -5.72 -10.56
C THR A 101 -9.28 -4.61 -9.54
N VAL A 102 -9.54 -3.38 -9.93
CA VAL A 102 -9.51 -2.23 -9.02
C VAL A 102 -10.81 -2.20 -8.19
N VAL A 103 -10.66 -2.27 -6.88
CA VAL A 103 -11.78 -2.26 -5.93
C VAL A 103 -12.07 -0.86 -5.39
N LYS A 104 -11.00 -0.10 -5.14
CA LYS A 104 -11.09 1.25 -4.58
C LYS A 104 -9.86 2.06 -4.92
N GLU A 105 -10.08 3.36 -5.15
CA GLU A 105 -9.00 4.32 -5.35
C GLU A 105 -9.24 5.59 -4.53
N LYS A 106 -8.13 6.23 -4.17
CA LYS A 106 -8.13 7.56 -3.55
C LYS A 106 -6.89 8.32 -4.00
N ASP A 107 -7.13 9.44 -4.64
CA ASP A 107 -6.06 10.34 -5.10
C ASP A 107 -5.88 11.50 -4.10
N TYR A 108 -5.02 11.29 -3.12
CA TYR A 108 -4.61 12.35 -2.18
C TYR A 108 -3.49 13.24 -2.74
N ILE A 109 -3.12 13.09 -4.01
CA ILE A 109 -2.21 14.02 -4.70
C ILE A 109 -3.03 15.22 -5.16
N LEU A 110 -4.22 14.97 -5.72
CA LEU A 110 -5.17 15.99 -6.14
C LEU A 110 -6.03 16.50 -4.96
N ASP A 111 -6.54 15.58 -4.15
CA ASP A 111 -7.35 15.89 -2.95
C ASP A 111 -6.46 15.77 -1.68
N VAL A 112 -5.62 16.77 -1.49
CA VAL A 112 -4.62 16.81 -0.41
C VAL A 112 -5.30 16.85 0.95
N LYS A 113 -4.86 16.01 1.89
CA LYS A 113 -5.39 16.04 3.25
C LYS A 113 -5.02 17.33 3.97
N SER A 114 -5.85 17.71 4.95
CA SER A 114 -5.67 18.95 5.74
C SER A 114 -4.32 19.08 6.45
N ASN A 115 -3.66 17.94 6.73
CA ASN A 115 -2.32 17.92 7.33
C ASN A 115 -1.19 18.00 6.28
N GLY A 116 -1.47 18.07 4.98
CA GLY A 116 -0.49 18.08 3.90
C GLY A 116 -0.11 16.69 3.36
N TYR A 117 -0.72 15.61 3.86
CA TYR A 117 -0.45 14.26 3.36
C TYR A 117 -0.85 14.10 1.90
N ARG A 118 0.08 13.62 1.07
CA ARG A 118 -0.12 13.30 -0.35
C ARG A 118 0.29 11.85 -0.63
N SER A 119 -0.54 11.13 -1.37
CA SER A 119 -0.28 9.77 -1.85
C SER A 119 -1.41 9.32 -2.76
N TYR A 120 -1.16 8.45 -3.71
CA TYR A 120 -2.23 7.74 -4.40
C TYR A 120 -2.39 6.36 -3.76
N HIS A 121 -3.63 5.97 -3.47
CA HIS A 121 -3.96 4.69 -2.85
C HIS A 121 -4.87 3.87 -3.74
N MET A 122 -4.56 2.59 -3.90
CA MET A 122 -5.42 1.61 -4.56
C MET A 122 -5.62 0.40 -3.66
N ILE A 123 -6.84 -0.14 -3.66
CA ILE A 123 -7.12 -1.50 -3.21
C ILE A 123 -7.44 -2.31 -4.45
N LEU A 124 -6.67 -3.35 -4.68
CA LEU A 124 -6.81 -4.27 -5.79
C LEU A 124 -7.33 -5.61 -5.28
N SER A 125 -8.14 -6.29 -6.11
CA SER A 125 -8.42 -7.71 -6.00
C SER A 125 -7.54 -8.44 -7.00
N VAL A 126 -6.70 -9.35 -6.51
CA VAL A 126 -5.76 -10.15 -7.30
C VAL A 126 -6.26 -11.58 -7.33
N GLU A 127 -6.54 -12.12 -8.52
CA GLU A 127 -6.85 -13.53 -8.71
C GLU A 127 -5.56 -14.37 -8.62
N ALA A 128 -5.60 -15.45 -7.84
CA ALA A 128 -4.45 -16.34 -7.66
C ALA A 128 -4.90 -17.80 -7.47
N PRO A 129 -4.05 -18.79 -7.83
CA PRO A 129 -4.39 -20.22 -7.81
C PRO A 129 -4.31 -20.82 -6.40
N TYR A 130 -4.87 -20.12 -5.42
CA TYR A 130 -4.98 -20.53 -4.01
C TYR A 130 -6.41 -20.34 -3.54
N GLU A 131 -6.84 -21.15 -2.57
CA GLU A 131 -8.13 -20.96 -1.89
C GLU A 131 -8.08 -19.69 -1.03
N ASP A 132 -9.07 -18.82 -1.19
CA ASP A 132 -9.23 -17.63 -0.36
C ASP A 132 -10.08 -17.89 0.90
N VAL A 133 -10.23 -16.89 1.74
CA VAL A 133 -10.97 -16.97 3.02
C VAL A 133 -12.48 -17.24 2.84
N ARG A 134 -13.01 -17.14 1.63
CA ARG A 134 -14.40 -17.44 1.27
C ARG A 134 -14.55 -18.85 0.73
N GLY A 135 -13.45 -19.58 0.51
CA GLY A 135 -13.41 -20.90 -0.06
C GLY A 135 -13.38 -20.91 -1.60
N ASP A 136 -13.16 -19.76 -2.25
CA ASP A 136 -13.04 -19.70 -3.71
C ASP A 136 -11.64 -20.14 -4.15
N ASN A 137 -11.57 -20.94 -5.27
CA ASN A 137 -10.31 -21.34 -5.91
C ASN A 137 -10.49 -21.42 -7.44
N PRO A 138 -9.85 -20.56 -8.27
CA PRO A 138 -8.88 -19.52 -7.86
C PRO A 138 -9.51 -18.47 -6.94
N GLY A 139 -8.75 -18.07 -5.93
CA GLY A 139 -9.21 -17.11 -4.93
C GLY A 139 -8.88 -15.67 -5.30
N HIS A 140 -9.50 -14.75 -4.58
CA HIS A 140 -9.32 -13.30 -4.73
C HIS A 140 -8.72 -12.68 -3.48
N PHE A 141 -7.54 -12.11 -3.61
CA PHE A 141 -6.75 -11.56 -2.51
C PHE A 141 -6.66 -10.04 -2.62
N PHE A 142 -6.94 -9.34 -1.51
CA PHE A 142 -6.86 -7.88 -1.52
C PHE A 142 -5.44 -7.40 -1.27
N VAL A 143 -5.02 -6.42 -2.08
CA VAL A 143 -3.71 -5.81 -2.02
C VAL A 143 -3.88 -4.29 -1.97
N GLU A 144 -3.31 -3.63 -0.95
CA GLU A 144 -3.20 -2.18 -0.91
C GLU A 144 -1.90 -1.73 -1.59
N ILE A 145 -2.00 -0.78 -2.52
CA ILE A 145 -0.84 -0.13 -3.13
C ILE A 145 -0.88 1.37 -2.84
N GLN A 146 0.21 1.89 -2.31
CA GLN A 146 0.44 3.30 -2.09
C GLN A 146 1.54 3.77 -3.06
N LEU A 147 1.24 4.81 -3.86
CA LEU A 147 2.20 5.42 -4.75
C LEU A 147 2.50 6.84 -4.27
N ARG A 148 3.79 7.18 -4.20
CA ARG A 148 4.29 8.46 -3.68
C ARG A 148 5.51 8.89 -4.48
N THR A 149 5.81 10.19 -4.48
CA THR A 149 7.16 10.63 -4.82
C THR A 149 8.10 10.43 -3.62
N ILE A 150 9.42 10.55 -3.84
CA ILE A 150 10.43 10.50 -2.77
C ILE A 150 10.11 11.54 -1.68
N ALA A 151 9.74 12.76 -2.08
CA ALA A 151 9.36 13.83 -1.16
C ALA A 151 8.12 13.47 -0.33
N MET A 152 7.06 12.95 -0.97
CA MET A 152 5.83 12.51 -0.30
C MET A 152 6.10 11.34 0.68
N ASP A 153 6.98 10.40 0.32
CA ASP A 153 7.32 9.27 1.20
C ASP A 153 8.16 9.71 2.40
N SER A 154 9.11 10.62 2.20
CA SER A 154 9.89 11.23 3.28
C SER A 154 9.00 12.01 4.24
N TRP A 155 8.10 12.83 3.72
CA TRP A 155 7.12 13.58 4.51
C TRP A 155 6.24 12.64 5.35
N ALA A 156 5.67 11.61 4.73
CA ALA A 156 4.80 10.66 5.43
C ALA A 156 5.54 9.84 6.49
N SER A 157 6.83 9.56 6.28
CA SER A 157 7.67 8.87 7.26
C SER A 157 7.94 9.76 8.48
N LEU A 158 8.25 11.04 8.27
CA LEU A 158 8.46 12.01 9.35
C LEU A 158 7.17 12.25 10.16
N GLU A 159 6.03 12.43 9.49
CA GLU A 159 4.73 12.62 10.15
C GLU A 159 4.35 11.41 10.99
N HIS A 160 4.63 10.19 10.50
CA HIS A 160 4.40 8.96 11.25
C HIS A 160 5.29 8.87 12.49
N GLU A 161 6.60 9.17 12.37
CA GLU A 161 7.52 9.19 13.52
C GLU A 161 7.08 10.18 14.59
N MET A 162 6.60 11.35 14.19
CA MET A 162 6.11 12.38 15.12
C MET A 162 4.89 11.92 15.92
N LYS A 163 3.95 11.23 15.29
CA LYS A 163 2.74 10.71 15.96
C LYS A 163 3.06 9.61 16.97
N TYR A 164 4.11 8.82 16.74
CA TYR A 164 4.47 7.70 17.62
C TYR A 164 5.49 8.05 18.72
N LYS A 165 6.31 9.09 18.53
CA LYS A 165 7.27 9.54 19.54
C LYS A 165 6.63 10.59 20.45
N HIS A 166 6.01 10.18 21.55
CA HIS A 166 5.36 11.05 22.55
C HIS A 166 6.28 12.08 23.25
N HIS A 167 7.58 12.13 22.92
CA HIS A 167 8.56 12.99 23.58
C HIS A 167 9.31 13.94 22.64
N ILE A 168 8.73 14.28 21.48
CA ILE A 168 9.36 15.26 20.60
C ILE A 168 9.15 16.67 21.17
N ARG A 169 10.23 17.35 21.53
CA ARG A 169 10.21 18.77 21.88
C ARG A 169 9.72 19.58 20.68
N ASN A 170 8.77 20.49 20.90
CA ASN A 170 8.20 21.36 19.88
C ASN A 170 7.41 20.64 18.75
N ALA A 171 6.69 19.57 19.06
CA ALA A 171 5.83 18.86 18.11
C ALA A 171 4.91 19.81 17.27
N PRO A 172 4.23 20.81 17.85
CA PRO A 172 3.39 21.74 17.05
C PRO A 172 4.17 22.55 16.00
N LEU A 173 5.39 22.98 16.34
CA LEU A 173 6.25 23.72 15.38
C LEU A 173 6.68 22.82 14.22
N ILE A 174 7.05 21.58 14.52
CA ILE A 174 7.46 20.61 13.51
C ILE A 174 6.28 20.23 12.62
N GLU A 175 5.08 20.06 13.16
CA GLU A 175 3.85 19.84 12.38
C GLU A 175 3.57 21.01 11.43
N GLN A 176 3.73 22.23 11.89
CA GLN A 176 3.58 23.43 11.06
C GLN A 176 4.61 23.48 9.93
N GLU A 177 5.90 23.20 10.22
CA GLU A 177 6.95 23.15 9.21
C GLU A 177 6.74 22.01 8.22
N LEU A 178 6.34 20.82 8.66
CA LEU A 178 5.99 19.72 7.77
C LEU A 178 4.83 20.07 6.84
N LYS A 179 3.80 20.75 7.35
CA LYS A 179 2.70 21.23 6.53
C LYS A 179 3.19 22.23 5.48
N ARG A 180 4.05 23.18 5.86
CA ARG A 180 4.64 24.17 4.96
C ARG A 180 5.52 23.53 3.87
N CYS A 181 6.19 22.41 4.17
CA CYS A 181 6.97 21.66 3.19
C CYS A 181 6.10 20.82 2.23
N ALA A 182 4.83 20.63 2.55
CA ALA A 182 3.89 19.89 1.71
C ALA A 182 3.17 20.78 0.68
N ASP A 183 3.12 22.09 0.93
CA ASP A 183 2.53 23.12 0.06
C ASP A 183 3.51 23.55 -1.03
#